data_1fd8c314a6942c721c64b4c35b024ad3
#
_entry.id   1fd8c314a6942c721c64b4c35b024ad3
#
_cell.length_a   1.000
_cell.length_b   1.000
_cell.length_c   1.000
_cell.angle_alpha   90.00
_cell.angle_beta   90.00
_cell.angle_gamma   90.00
#
_symmetry.space_group_name_H-M   'P 1'
#
loop_
_entity.id
_entity.type
_entity.pdbx_description
1 polymer ?
#
loop_
_entity_poly.entity_id
_entity_poly.type
_entity_poly.pdbx_seq_one_letter_code
_entity_poly.pdbx_strand_id
1 'polypeptide(L)'
;MVCGATRNAREHLLIVDDDEEMRDLLRKVLEKEGYRVSVAADGRHALAVLAQGAFDLVVTDMLMPQDGGLELLEILHRSHPNLPVIIVTAFGDWHSYTRALGLGAAAFISKPLRMSELIAAVHNALAGRGAAASS
;
A
#
# COMPACT_ATOMS: atom_id res chain seq x y z
N MET A 1 -21.30 -14.60 -8.72
CA MET A 1 -21.15 -13.89 -8.80
C MET A 1 -21.47 -12.84 -8.79
N VAL A 2 -21.95 -12.92 -8.97
CA VAL A 2 -22.40 -11.78 -8.81
C VAL A 2 -21.74 -10.86 -7.91
N CYS A 3 -21.16 -11.33 -6.87
CA CYS A 3 -20.43 -10.53 -6.00
C CYS A 3 -19.40 -9.74 -6.72
N GLY A 4 -18.79 -10.32 -7.68
CA GLY A 4 -17.81 -9.60 -8.45
C GLY A 4 -18.43 -8.46 -9.18
N ALA A 5 -19.61 -8.66 -9.65
CA ALA A 5 -20.27 -7.62 -10.39
C ALA A 5 -20.64 -6.45 -9.51
N THR A 6 -20.97 -6.73 -8.28
CA THR A 6 -21.34 -5.65 -7.39
C THR A 6 -20.14 -4.85 -6.93
N ARG A 7 -18.93 -5.31 -7.22
CA ARG A 7 -17.73 -4.57 -6.91
C ARG A 7 -17.28 -3.79 -8.09
N ASN A 8 -18.19 -3.09 -8.70
CA ASN A 8 -17.85 -2.30 -9.85
C ASN A 8 -16.81 -1.28 -9.52
N ALA A 9 -16.88 -0.74 -8.35
CA ALA A 9 -15.86 0.20 -7.91
C ALA A 9 -14.75 -0.60 -7.31
N ARG A 10 -13.95 -1.24 -8.13
CA ARG A 10 -12.82 -1.95 -7.62
C ARG A 10 -11.90 -0.99 -6.91
N GLU A 11 -11.39 -1.42 -5.78
CA GLU A 11 -10.43 -0.62 -5.05
C GLU A 11 -9.19 -0.43 -5.91
N HIS A 12 -8.65 0.76 -5.84
CA HIS A 12 -7.48 1.15 -6.62
C HIS A 12 -6.28 1.24 -5.69
N LEU A 13 -5.30 0.38 -5.92
CA LEU A 13 -4.12 0.28 -5.09
C LEU A 13 -2.92 0.89 -5.80
N LEU A 14 -2.01 1.47 -5.01
CA LEU A 14 -0.75 1.97 -5.55
C LEU A 14 0.38 1.15 -4.95
N ILE A 15 1.22 0.58 -5.80
CA ILE A 15 2.40 -0.17 -5.39
C ILE A 15 3.62 0.71 -5.63
N VAL A 16 4.41 0.95 -4.58
CA VAL A 16 5.61 1.77 -4.68
C VAL A 16 6.82 0.90 -4.34
N ASP A 17 7.67 0.65 -5.31
CA ASP A 17 8.85 -0.18 -5.12
C ASP A 17 9.84 0.17 -6.23
N ASP A 18 11.11 0.33 -5.87
CA ASP A 18 12.13 0.64 -6.87
C ASP A 18 12.58 -0.59 -7.66
N ASP A 19 12.23 -1.78 -7.21
CA ASP A 19 12.55 -3.01 -7.91
C ASP A 19 11.43 -3.32 -8.90
N GLU A 20 11.74 -3.22 -10.18
CA GLU A 20 10.75 -3.41 -11.24
C GLU A 20 10.13 -4.81 -11.21
N GLU A 21 10.94 -5.83 -10.96
CA GLU A 21 10.44 -7.20 -10.92
C GLU A 21 9.44 -7.40 -9.78
N MET A 22 9.78 -6.89 -8.61
CA MET A 22 8.90 -7.00 -7.46
C MET A 22 7.62 -6.19 -7.69
N ARG A 23 7.76 -5.00 -8.23
CA ARG A 23 6.63 -4.13 -8.54
C ARG A 23 5.65 -4.84 -9.47
N ASP A 24 6.19 -5.47 -10.51
CA ASP A 24 5.39 -6.19 -11.49
C ASP A 24 4.71 -7.40 -10.87
N LEU A 25 5.44 -8.13 -10.04
CA LEU A 25 4.88 -9.30 -9.38
C LEU A 25 3.74 -8.92 -8.46
N LEU A 26 3.92 -7.90 -7.65
CA LEU A 26 2.88 -7.44 -6.73
C LEU A 26 1.65 -6.97 -7.49
N ARG A 27 1.87 -6.26 -8.59
CA ARG A 27 0.78 -5.81 -9.42
C ARG A 27 -0.04 -6.99 -9.95
N LYS A 28 0.65 -7.98 -10.49
CA LYS A 28 -0.04 -9.14 -11.06
C LYS A 28 -0.82 -9.90 -10.01
N VAL A 29 -0.24 -10.09 -8.84
CA VAL A 29 -0.90 -10.82 -7.77
C VAL A 29 -2.16 -10.10 -7.33
N LEU A 30 -2.07 -8.79 -7.13
CA LEU A 30 -3.20 -8.02 -6.63
C LEU A 30 -4.27 -7.81 -7.70
N GLU A 31 -3.87 -7.67 -8.96
CA GLU A 31 -4.85 -7.60 -10.05
C GLU A 31 -5.64 -8.91 -10.15
N LYS A 32 -4.98 -10.02 -9.89
CA LYS A 32 -5.65 -11.31 -9.91
C LYS A 32 -6.69 -11.41 -8.80
N GLU A 33 -6.49 -10.67 -7.72
CA GLU A 33 -7.45 -10.63 -6.63
C GLU A 33 -8.61 -9.67 -6.90
N GLY A 34 -8.59 -9.00 -8.03
CA GLY A 34 -9.69 -8.15 -8.42
C GLY A 34 -9.47 -6.66 -8.20
N TYR A 35 -8.31 -6.26 -7.78
CA TYR A 35 -8.01 -4.84 -7.56
C TYR A 35 -7.49 -4.18 -8.83
N ARG A 36 -7.70 -2.88 -8.91
CA ARG A 36 -7.02 -2.06 -9.91
C ARG A 36 -5.70 -1.64 -9.29
N VAL A 37 -4.61 -1.73 -10.04
CA VAL A 37 -3.29 -1.46 -9.51
C VAL A 37 -2.53 -0.49 -10.38
N SER A 38 -2.01 0.56 -9.77
CA SER A 38 -1.04 1.45 -10.41
C SER A 38 0.29 1.27 -9.71
N VAL A 39 1.36 1.66 -10.35
CA VAL A 39 2.69 1.46 -9.79
C VAL A 39 3.51 2.73 -9.85
N ALA A 40 4.47 2.84 -8.95
CA ALA A 40 5.42 3.95 -8.92
C ALA A 40 6.76 3.42 -8.49
N ALA A 41 7.82 4.01 -8.98
CA ALA A 41 9.18 3.54 -8.71
C ALA A 41 9.78 4.14 -7.46
N ASP A 42 9.26 5.26 -6.99
CA ASP A 42 9.78 5.92 -5.79
C ASP A 42 8.68 6.81 -5.21
N GLY A 43 9.01 7.44 -4.09
CA GLY A 43 8.04 8.26 -3.38
C GLY A 43 7.58 9.48 -4.17
N ARG A 44 8.50 10.11 -4.89
CA ARG A 44 8.14 11.28 -5.70
C ARG A 44 7.17 10.90 -6.81
N HIS A 45 7.45 9.81 -7.49
CA HIS A 45 6.58 9.32 -8.53
C HIS A 45 5.22 8.93 -7.94
N ALA A 46 5.25 8.33 -6.74
CA ALA A 46 4.01 7.94 -6.06
C ALA A 46 3.13 9.15 -5.79
N LEU A 47 3.72 10.25 -5.33
CA LEU A 47 2.94 11.45 -5.06
C LEU A 47 2.34 12.03 -6.34
N ALA A 48 3.09 11.96 -7.44
CA ALA A 48 2.58 12.44 -8.72
C ALA A 48 1.40 11.60 -9.18
N VAL A 49 1.49 10.28 -9.01
CA VAL A 49 0.43 9.36 -9.39
C VAL A 49 -0.80 9.60 -8.52
N LEU A 50 -0.59 9.78 -7.21
CA LEU A 50 -1.70 10.02 -6.29
C LEU A 50 -2.43 11.31 -6.59
N ALA A 51 -1.73 12.29 -7.11
CA ALA A 51 -2.35 13.56 -7.46
C ALA A 51 -3.29 13.47 -8.65
N GLN A 52 -3.17 12.41 -9.44
CA GLN A 52 -3.93 12.28 -10.66
C GLN A 52 -5.14 11.36 -10.57
N GLY A 53 -5.37 10.77 -9.43
CA GLY A 53 -6.48 9.85 -9.31
C GLY A 53 -6.82 9.54 -7.87
N ALA A 54 -7.89 8.77 -7.71
CA ALA A 54 -8.33 8.35 -6.39
C ALA A 54 -7.77 6.98 -6.09
N PHE A 55 -7.25 6.82 -4.89
CA PHE A 55 -6.66 5.56 -4.45
C PHE A 55 -7.24 5.15 -3.11
N ASP A 56 -7.26 3.85 -2.88
CA ASP A 56 -7.85 3.28 -1.68
C ASP A 56 -6.81 2.72 -0.72
N LEU A 57 -5.60 2.48 -1.21
CA LEU A 57 -4.55 1.91 -0.39
C LEU A 57 -3.21 2.03 -1.10
N VAL A 58 -2.14 2.18 -0.32
CA VAL A 58 -0.76 2.24 -0.84
C VAL A 58 0.04 1.13 -0.19
N VAL A 59 0.80 0.40 -1.01
CA VAL A 59 1.80 -0.56 -0.53
C VAL A 59 3.15 -0.02 -0.94
N THR A 60 4.02 0.24 0.01
CA THR A 60 5.31 0.84 -0.30
C THR A 60 6.46 0.11 0.37
N ASP A 61 7.57 0.00 -0.35
CA ASP A 61 8.81 -0.48 0.23
C ASP A 61 9.39 0.62 1.12
N MET A 62 9.94 0.24 2.24
CA MET A 62 10.53 1.20 3.16
C MET A 62 11.84 1.77 2.65
N LEU A 63 12.66 0.92 2.04
CA LEU A 63 13.99 1.32 1.61
C LEU A 63 14.02 1.55 0.11
N MET A 64 14.02 2.82 -0.26
CA MET A 64 14.14 3.22 -1.65
C MET A 64 15.22 4.29 -1.74
N PRO A 65 15.92 4.39 -2.87
CA PRO A 65 17.03 5.34 -3.00
C PRO A 65 16.62 6.78 -2.78
N GLN A 66 15.41 7.14 -3.18
CA GLN A 66 14.92 8.51 -3.03
C GLN A 66 13.54 8.45 -2.39
N ASP A 67 13.31 9.36 -1.46
CA ASP A 67 12.02 9.46 -0.81
C ASP A 67 11.53 8.09 -0.36
N GLY A 68 12.18 7.57 0.67
CA GLY A 68 11.88 6.25 1.20
C GLY A 68 10.45 6.14 1.71
N GLY A 69 10.08 4.89 2.02
CA GLY A 69 8.71 4.60 2.44
C GLY A 69 8.26 5.34 3.68
N LEU A 70 9.17 5.58 4.63
CA LEU A 70 8.81 6.33 5.83
C LEU A 70 8.51 7.79 5.52
N GLU A 71 9.27 8.38 4.62
CA GLU A 71 9.03 9.75 4.22
C GLU A 71 7.72 9.88 3.47
N LEU A 72 7.45 8.92 2.60
CA LEU A 72 6.18 8.88 1.89
C LEU A 72 5.02 8.73 2.88
N LEU A 73 5.18 7.84 3.85
CA LEU A 73 4.16 7.63 4.87
C LEU A 73 3.89 8.92 5.65
N GLU A 74 4.95 9.64 6.00
CA GLU A 74 4.81 10.89 6.72
C GLU A 74 4.02 11.91 5.93
N ILE A 75 4.32 12.04 4.64
CA ILE A 75 3.61 12.95 3.77
C ILE A 75 2.14 12.56 3.65
N LEU A 76 1.89 11.27 3.44
CA LEU A 76 0.53 10.78 3.27
C LEU A 76 -0.27 10.88 4.56
N HIS A 77 0.38 10.72 5.70
CA HIS A 77 -0.29 10.86 6.98
C HIS A 77 -0.89 12.27 7.12
N ARG A 78 -0.22 13.26 6.57
CA ARG A 78 -0.70 14.64 6.62
C ARG A 78 -1.68 14.97 5.50
N SER A 79 -1.37 14.52 4.28
CA SER A 79 -2.17 14.92 3.11
C SER A 79 -3.35 14.00 2.84
N HIS A 80 -3.23 12.72 3.20
CA HIS A 80 -4.27 11.73 2.95
C HIS A 80 -4.46 10.89 4.20
N PRO A 81 -4.99 11.48 5.28
CA PRO A 81 -5.02 10.78 6.57
C PRO A 81 -5.90 9.53 6.58
N ASN A 82 -6.82 9.41 5.64
CA ASN A 82 -7.69 8.24 5.59
C ASN A 82 -7.20 7.16 4.63
N LEU A 83 -6.06 7.39 3.99
CA LEU A 83 -5.51 6.44 3.02
C LEU A 83 -4.62 5.44 3.76
N PRO A 84 -5.00 4.17 3.82
CA PRO A 84 -4.16 3.18 4.51
C PRO A 84 -2.89 2.92 3.74
N VAL A 85 -1.79 2.77 4.47
CA VAL A 85 -0.48 2.52 3.89
C VAL A 85 0.09 1.26 4.52
N ILE A 86 0.52 0.33 3.68
CA ILE A 86 1.19 -0.89 4.11
C ILE A 86 2.67 -0.75 3.78
N ILE A 87 3.52 -0.94 4.78
CA ILE A 87 4.96 -0.85 4.63
C ILE A 87 5.54 -2.25 4.48
N VAL A 88 6.35 -2.46 3.45
CA VAL A 88 7.06 -3.73 3.24
C VAL A 88 8.54 -3.44 3.34
N THR A 89 9.27 -4.24 4.10
CA THR A 89 10.71 -4.00 4.31
C THR A 89 11.47 -5.30 4.39
N ALA A 90 12.73 -5.27 3.98
CA ALA A 90 13.60 -6.46 4.02
C ALA A 90 13.99 -6.83 5.44
N PHE A 91 14.02 -5.87 6.35
CA PHE A 91 14.44 -6.14 7.72
C PHE A 91 13.43 -5.60 8.71
N GLY A 92 13.26 -6.32 9.79
CA GLY A 92 12.43 -5.83 10.87
C GLY A 92 13.20 -4.85 11.72
N ASP A 93 13.51 -3.71 11.20
CA ASP A 93 14.16 -2.65 11.95
C ASP A 93 13.17 -2.12 12.97
N TRP A 94 13.44 -2.36 14.24
CA TRP A 94 12.52 -2.00 15.31
C TRP A 94 12.23 -0.51 15.33
N HIS A 95 13.26 0.29 15.11
CA HIS A 95 13.08 1.74 15.12
C HIS A 95 12.14 2.19 14.01
N SER A 96 12.36 1.68 12.81
CA SER A 96 11.51 2.01 11.67
C SER A 96 10.08 1.49 11.85
N TYR A 97 9.96 0.30 12.43
CA TYR A 97 8.66 -0.29 12.71
C TYR A 97 7.86 0.61 13.67
N THR A 98 8.50 1.01 14.76
CA THR A 98 7.85 1.86 15.76
C THR A 98 7.45 3.20 15.15
N ARG A 99 8.32 3.77 14.35
CA ARG A 99 8.03 5.04 13.70
C ARG A 99 6.89 4.91 12.71
N ALA A 100 6.86 3.83 11.94
CA ALA A 100 5.78 3.60 10.97
C ALA A 100 4.44 3.46 11.67
N LEU A 101 4.40 2.77 12.79
CA LEU A 101 3.16 2.65 13.56
C LEU A 101 2.72 4.00 14.09
N GLY A 102 3.66 4.81 14.54
CA GLY A 102 3.35 6.14 15.04
C GLY A 102 2.84 7.07 13.96
N LEU A 103 3.19 6.80 12.71
CA LEU A 103 2.71 7.57 11.58
C LEU A 103 1.43 6.97 10.97
N GLY A 104 0.88 5.96 11.61
CA GLY A 104 -0.41 5.43 11.19
C GLY A 104 -0.38 4.39 10.09
N ALA A 105 0.74 3.67 9.91
CA ALA A 105 0.78 2.59 8.93
C ALA A 105 -0.27 1.55 9.28
N ALA A 106 -0.99 1.09 8.27
CA ALA A 106 -2.03 0.09 8.48
C ALA A 106 -1.45 -1.29 8.74
N ALA A 107 -0.29 -1.58 8.16
CA ALA A 107 0.39 -2.84 8.37
C ALA A 107 1.87 -2.68 8.06
N PHE A 108 2.66 -3.57 8.61
CA PHE A 108 4.12 -3.57 8.41
C PHE A 108 4.50 -5.02 8.15
N ILE A 109 5.00 -5.30 6.96
CA ILE A 109 5.32 -6.65 6.54
C ILE A 109 6.81 -6.78 6.28
N SER A 110 7.43 -7.81 6.86
CA SER A 110 8.85 -8.08 6.66
C SER A 110 9.05 -9.02 5.49
N LYS A 111 10.08 -8.77 4.71
CA LYS A 111 10.50 -9.71 3.68
C LYS A 111 11.26 -10.87 4.35
N PRO A 112 11.26 -12.06 3.80
CA PRO A 112 10.71 -12.42 2.49
C PRO A 112 9.19 -12.37 2.50
N LEU A 113 8.65 -11.76 1.47
CA LEU A 113 7.23 -11.48 1.40
C LEU A 113 6.47 -12.71 0.95
N ARG A 114 5.44 -13.07 1.71
CA ARG A 114 4.51 -14.12 1.30
C ARG A 114 3.30 -13.45 0.68
N MET A 115 2.95 -13.88 -0.51
CA MET A 115 1.83 -13.24 -1.21
C MET A 115 0.52 -13.37 -0.46
N SER A 116 0.30 -14.51 0.21
CA SER A 116 -0.90 -14.69 1.01
C SER A 116 -0.96 -13.68 2.16
N GLU A 117 0.19 -13.37 2.74
CA GLU A 117 0.27 -12.40 3.82
C GLU A 117 -0.06 -10.99 3.31
N LEU A 118 0.48 -10.65 2.15
CA LEU A 118 0.19 -9.35 1.55
C LEU A 118 -1.28 -9.22 1.20
N ILE A 119 -1.85 -10.25 0.58
CA ILE A 119 -3.26 -10.23 0.19
C ILE A 119 -4.14 -10.05 1.42
N ALA A 120 -3.83 -10.78 2.49
CA ALA A 120 -4.60 -10.66 3.73
C ALA A 120 -4.46 -9.25 4.33
N ALA A 121 -3.26 -8.69 4.31
CA ALA A 121 -3.04 -7.36 4.86
C ALA A 121 -3.81 -6.30 4.06
N VAL A 122 -3.79 -6.41 2.74
CA VAL A 122 -4.54 -5.50 1.88
C VAL A 122 -6.03 -5.60 2.17
N HIS A 123 -6.53 -6.82 2.21
CA HIS A 123 -7.95 -7.06 2.46
C HIS A 123 -8.36 -6.50 3.82
N ASN A 124 -7.57 -6.77 4.84
CA ASN A 124 -7.88 -6.29 6.19
C ASN A 124 -7.81 -4.77 6.30
N ALA A 125 -6.85 -4.15 5.64
CA ALA A 125 -6.73 -2.71 5.68
C ALA A 125 -7.91 -2.02 5.01
N LEU A 126 -8.38 -2.57 3.90
CA LEU A 126 -9.53 -2.03 3.20
C LEU A 126 -10.81 -2.25 4.00
N ALA A 127 -10.94 -3.41 4.62
CA ALA A 127 -12.11 -3.71 5.44
C ALA A 127 -12.14 -2.82 6.67
N GLY A 128 -10.99 -2.59 7.28
CA GLY A 128 -10.90 -1.72 8.45
C GLY A 128 -11.26 -0.29 8.13
N ARG A 129 -10.85 0.18 6.96
CA ARG A 129 -11.20 1.51 6.51
C ARG A 129 -12.72 1.63 6.34
N GLY A 130 -13.32 0.62 5.71
CA GLY A 130 -14.75 0.62 5.53
C GLY A 130 -15.49 0.56 6.84
N ALA A 131 -15.04 -0.27 7.76
CA ALA A 131 -15.65 -0.37 9.08
C ALA A 131 -15.52 0.94 9.84
N ALA A 132 -14.36 1.55 9.77
CA ALA A 132 -14.15 2.82 10.45
C ALA A 132 -15.04 3.90 9.85
N ALA A 133 -15.20 3.89 8.56
CA ALA A 133 -16.02 4.87 7.88
C ALA A 133 -17.49 4.72 8.27
N SER A 134 -17.92 3.50 8.55
CA SER A 134 -19.31 3.27 8.89
C SER A 134 -19.58 3.54 10.37
N SER A 135 -18.54 3.70 11.14
CA SER A 135 -18.71 4.03 12.52
C SER A 135 -18.94 5.51 12.69
#